data_33fda2fe7ee45e8525328eeeae7bd7ca
#
_entry.id   33fda2fe7ee45e8525328eeeae7bd7ca
#
_cell.length_a   1.000
_cell.length_b   1.000
_cell.length_c   1.000
_cell.angle_alpha   90.00
_cell.angle_beta   90.00
_cell.angle_gamma   90.00
#
_symmetry.space_group_name_H-M   'P 1'
#
loop_
_entity.id
_entity.type
_entity.pdbx_description
1 polymer ?
#
loop_
_entity_poly.entity_id
_entity_poly.type
_entity_poly.pdbx_seq_one_letter_code
_entity_poly.pdbx_strand_id
1 'polypeptide(L)'
;MPNIHFTDADWERVQRDNIAWWAGELPRPLVYLDATEPFPEQIYGKLSNYPLEMPAEQVVDIYERYLSHKRYYADAFPWWWMDFGPGIVAGFLGATVHSVTEPLETVWFSPPRDATLAELDFAYDPDNVWWQRVQAITMAAVERFGAAVAVSHTDLGGNLDLLASFRGTQKLLFDVADQPEQVERQAARLTQLWLRYYDELDAIIRPACRGTSCWTPLWSPGTTYMLQCDFSYMISPAMFERFVLPDLT
;
A
#
# COMPACT_ATOMS: atom_id res chain seq x y z
N MET A 1 -18.90 9.81 -16.64
CA MET A 1 -17.69 8.96 -16.69
C MET A 1 -16.48 9.85 -16.44
N PRO A 2 -15.49 9.42 -15.69
CA PRO A 2 -14.29 10.23 -15.46
C PRO A 2 -13.59 10.55 -16.78
N ASN A 3 -13.09 11.78 -16.91
CA ASN A 3 -12.39 12.23 -18.10
C ASN A 3 -10.91 11.77 -18.06
N ILE A 4 -10.70 10.46 -18.17
CA ILE A 4 -9.36 9.86 -18.19
C ILE A 4 -8.92 9.67 -19.65
N HIS A 5 -7.75 10.19 -19.98
CA HIS A 5 -7.19 10.08 -21.35
C HIS A 5 -6.54 8.72 -21.57
N PHE A 6 -7.37 7.68 -21.60
CA PHE A 6 -6.95 6.30 -21.81
C PHE A 6 -8.12 5.49 -22.38
N THR A 7 -7.90 4.81 -23.49
CA THR A 7 -8.93 4.08 -24.22
C THR A 7 -8.98 2.60 -23.86
N ASP A 8 -10.04 1.89 -24.24
CA ASP A 8 -10.10 0.43 -24.10
C ASP A 8 -8.96 -0.26 -24.88
N ALA A 9 -8.60 0.24 -26.05
CA ALA A 9 -7.47 -0.29 -26.83
C ALA A 9 -6.12 -0.12 -26.10
N ASP A 10 -5.94 0.98 -25.36
CA ASP A 10 -4.77 1.17 -24.50
C ASP A 10 -4.76 0.16 -23.34
N TRP A 11 -5.92 -0.07 -22.72
CA TRP A 11 -6.06 -1.08 -21.68
C TRP A 11 -5.76 -2.49 -22.21
N GLU A 12 -6.28 -2.87 -23.38
CA GLU A 12 -5.99 -4.17 -24.00
C GLU A 12 -4.49 -4.36 -24.26
N ARG A 13 -3.80 -3.31 -24.71
CA ARG A 13 -2.34 -3.33 -24.88
C ARG A 13 -1.61 -3.53 -23.57
N VAL A 14 -1.95 -2.75 -22.53
CA VAL A 14 -1.33 -2.85 -21.20
C VAL A 14 -1.54 -4.23 -20.61
N GLN A 15 -2.77 -4.76 -20.65
CA GLN A 15 -3.09 -6.08 -20.15
C GLN A 15 -2.29 -7.18 -20.85
N ARG A 16 -2.27 -7.17 -22.18
CA ARG A 16 -1.50 -8.14 -22.99
C ARG A 16 -0.02 -8.09 -22.65
N ASP A 17 0.57 -6.89 -22.59
CA ASP A 17 2.02 -6.74 -22.39
C ASP A 17 2.42 -7.10 -20.94
N ASN A 18 1.60 -6.77 -19.93
CA ASN A 18 1.82 -7.21 -18.55
C ASN A 18 1.66 -8.74 -18.40
N ILE A 19 0.65 -9.36 -19.03
CA ILE A 19 0.50 -10.82 -19.00
C ILE A 19 1.74 -11.50 -19.62
N ALA A 20 2.21 -11.02 -20.76
CA ALA A 20 3.42 -11.54 -21.40
C ALA A 20 4.67 -11.32 -20.52
N TRP A 21 4.75 -10.20 -19.80
CA TRP A 21 5.85 -9.93 -18.87
C TRP A 21 5.84 -10.91 -17.68
N TRP A 22 4.68 -11.13 -17.05
CA TRP A 22 4.53 -12.10 -15.96
C TRP A 22 4.87 -13.53 -16.39
N ALA A 23 4.59 -13.86 -17.66
CA ALA A 23 4.94 -15.16 -18.26
C ALA A 23 6.44 -15.26 -18.66
N GLY A 24 7.22 -14.18 -18.58
CA GLY A 24 8.60 -14.13 -19.08
C GLY A 24 8.71 -14.13 -20.60
N GLU A 25 7.63 -13.83 -21.32
CA GLU A 25 7.52 -13.88 -22.78
C GLU A 25 7.70 -12.52 -23.43
N LEU A 26 7.60 -11.41 -22.66
CA LEU A 26 7.82 -10.06 -23.20
C LEU A 26 9.32 -9.85 -23.46
N PRO A 27 9.78 -9.59 -24.71
CA PRO A 27 11.20 -9.52 -25.06
C PRO A 27 11.85 -8.16 -24.69
N ARG A 28 11.21 -7.36 -23.85
CA ARG A 28 11.65 -6.04 -23.38
C ARG A 28 11.21 -5.81 -21.93
N PRO A 29 11.82 -4.86 -21.21
CA PRO A 29 11.28 -4.43 -19.92
C PRO A 29 9.94 -3.71 -20.12
N LEU A 30 9.10 -3.72 -19.08
CA LEU A 30 7.99 -2.78 -18.94
C LEU A 30 8.56 -1.39 -18.65
N VAL A 31 8.01 -0.38 -19.28
CA VAL A 31 8.41 1.03 -19.08
C VAL A 31 7.17 1.83 -18.69
N TYR A 32 7.10 2.22 -17.43
CA TYR A 32 6.03 3.08 -16.94
C TYR A 32 6.46 4.54 -17.06
N LEU A 33 5.79 5.30 -17.92
CA LEU A 33 6.05 6.72 -18.12
C LEU A 33 4.74 7.49 -18.15
N ASP A 34 4.55 8.41 -17.23
CA ASP A 34 3.43 9.33 -17.23
C ASP A 34 3.91 10.79 -17.19
N ALA A 35 3.08 11.69 -17.63
CA ALA A 35 3.29 13.13 -17.53
C ALA A 35 2.03 13.78 -16.99
N THR A 36 2.19 14.77 -16.12
CA THR A 36 1.08 15.56 -15.60
C THR A 36 1.14 16.96 -16.17
N GLU A 37 0.09 17.39 -16.85
CA GLU A 37 -0.09 18.79 -17.23
C GLU A 37 -0.24 19.66 -15.96
N PRO A 38 0.04 20.97 -16.02
CA PRO A 38 -0.10 21.85 -14.87
C PRO A 38 -1.46 21.67 -14.18
N PHE A 39 -1.41 21.35 -12.89
CA PHE A 39 -2.61 21.18 -12.06
C PHE A 39 -2.67 22.31 -11.01
N PRO A 40 -3.75 23.11 -10.99
CA PRO A 40 -3.79 24.34 -10.21
C PRO A 40 -4.19 24.13 -8.73
N GLU A 41 -4.70 22.96 -8.36
CA GLU A 41 -5.15 22.67 -7.01
C GLU A 41 -4.06 21.97 -6.17
N GLN A 42 -4.16 22.13 -4.85
CA GLN A 42 -3.32 21.37 -3.93
C GLN A 42 -3.73 19.90 -3.96
N ILE A 43 -2.74 19.04 -4.17
CA ILE A 43 -2.90 17.59 -4.04
C ILE A 43 -1.84 17.06 -3.05
N TYR A 44 -2.26 16.18 -2.18
CA TYR A 44 -1.37 15.43 -1.32
C TYR A 44 -1.14 14.04 -1.89
N GLY A 45 0.11 13.65 -2.07
CA GLY A 45 0.47 12.29 -2.46
C GLY A 45 0.12 11.28 -1.37
N LYS A 46 0.27 11.68 -0.11
CA LYS A 46 -0.13 10.87 1.06
C LYS A 46 -1.58 11.18 1.46
N LEU A 47 -2.45 10.21 1.31
CA LEU A 47 -3.89 10.35 1.63
C LEU A 47 -4.16 10.63 3.12
N SER A 48 -3.23 10.26 3.99
CA SER A 48 -3.25 10.60 5.41
C SER A 48 -3.07 12.11 5.71
N ASN A 49 -2.66 12.92 4.72
CA ASN A 49 -2.57 14.38 4.87
C ASN A 49 -3.92 15.09 4.63
N TYR A 50 -4.91 14.41 4.06
CA TYR A 50 -6.26 14.95 4.02
C TYR A 50 -6.93 14.81 5.40
N PRO A 51 -7.65 15.85 5.87
CA PRO A 51 -8.37 15.78 7.14
C PRO A 51 -9.26 14.55 7.24
N LEU A 52 -9.30 13.89 8.40
CA LEU A 52 -10.13 12.69 8.60
C LEU A 52 -11.62 12.98 8.42
N GLU A 53 -12.07 14.20 8.77
CA GLU A 53 -13.44 14.69 8.62
C GLU A 53 -13.81 15.05 7.18
N MET A 54 -12.84 15.16 6.25
CA MET A 54 -13.13 15.38 4.84
C MET A 54 -13.80 14.12 4.25
N PRO A 55 -15.00 14.24 3.65
CA PRO A 55 -15.64 13.08 3.01
C PRO A 55 -14.75 12.40 1.97
N ALA A 56 -14.82 11.07 1.89
CA ALA A 56 -14.03 10.29 0.96
C ALA A 56 -14.26 10.73 -0.50
N GLU A 57 -15.49 11.05 -0.85
CA GLU A 57 -15.90 11.51 -2.17
C GLU A 57 -15.22 12.83 -2.56
N GLN A 58 -14.97 13.73 -1.60
CA GLN A 58 -14.24 14.97 -1.88
C GLN A 58 -12.77 14.72 -2.21
N VAL A 59 -12.14 13.76 -1.54
CA VAL A 59 -10.78 13.32 -1.89
C VAL A 59 -10.77 12.74 -3.30
N VAL A 60 -11.74 11.87 -3.61
CA VAL A 60 -11.90 11.28 -4.94
C VAL A 60 -12.14 12.34 -6.01
N ASP A 61 -12.96 13.37 -5.74
CA ASP A 61 -13.19 14.48 -6.67
C ASP A 61 -11.89 15.25 -7.01
N ILE A 62 -11.01 15.47 -6.03
CA ILE A 62 -9.70 16.10 -6.25
C ILE A 62 -8.84 15.21 -7.15
N TYR A 63 -8.78 13.91 -6.85
CA TYR A 63 -7.98 12.96 -7.64
C TYR A 63 -8.55 12.73 -9.05
N GLU A 64 -9.87 12.76 -9.25
CA GLU A 64 -10.47 12.69 -10.59
C GLU A 64 -9.99 13.85 -11.45
N ARG A 65 -10.04 15.09 -10.92
CA ARG A 65 -9.51 16.25 -11.63
C ARG A 65 -8.01 16.13 -11.90
N TYR A 66 -7.23 15.66 -10.92
CA TYR A 66 -5.79 15.46 -11.11
C TYR A 66 -5.49 14.41 -12.20
N LEU A 67 -6.15 13.25 -12.16
CA LEU A 67 -5.96 12.18 -13.13
C LEU A 67 -6.37 12.61 -14.55
N SER A 68 -7.32 13.54 -14.69
CA SER A 68 -7.70 14.09 -16.00
C SER A 68 -6.60 14.95 -16.65
N HIS A 69 -5.61 15.42 -15.87
CA HIS A 69 -4.42 16.13 -16.35
C HIS A 69 -3.25 15.19 -16.68
N LYS A 70 -3.40 13.89 -16.46
CA LYS A 70 -2.34 12.92 -16.76
C LYS A 70 -2.39 12.41 -18.20
N ARG A 71 -1.20 12.09 -18.70
CA ARG A 71 -0.98 11.40 -19.99
C ARG A 71 -0.10 10.19 -19.72
N TYR A 72 -0.43 9.09 -20.35
CA TYR A 72 0.20 7.79 -20.12
C TYR A 72 0.91 7.34 -21.39
N TYR A 73 2.16 6.92 -21.27
CA TYR A 73 3.02 6.52 -22.38
C TYR A 73 3.61 5.14 -22.14
N ALA A 74 4.02 4.47 -23.21
CA ALA A 74 4.59 3.12 -23.16
C ALA A 74 3.67 2.13 -22.42
N ASP A 75 4.09 1.58 -21.29
CA ASP A 75 3.31 0.60 -20.54
C ASP A 75 2.54 1.23 -19.36
N ALA A 76 2.62 2.56 -19.22
CA ALA A 76 1.87 3.27 -18.19
C ALA A 76 0.36 3.18 -18.44
N PHE A 77 -0.40 3.18 -17.36
CA PHE A 77 -1.86 3.12 -17.34
C PHE A 77 -2.41 4.02 -16.23
N PRO A 78 -3.69 4.41 -16.28
CA PRO A 78 -4.34 5.11 -15.19
C PRO A 78 -4.27 4.28 -13.90
N TRP A 79 -3.47 4.76 -12.96
CA TRP A 79 -3.19 4.10 -11.71
C TRP A 79 -3.29 5.10 -10.57
N TRP A 80 -3.99 4.72 -9.52
CA TRP A 80 -4.08 5.50 -8.30
C TRP A 80 -3.71 4.65 -7.09
N TRP A 81 -2.52 4.88 -6.58
CA TRP A 81 -2.06 4.26 -5.36
C TRP A 81 -2.76 4.90 -4.14
N MET A 82 -3.40 4.07 -3.33
CA MET A 82 -4.02 4.47 -2.06
C MET A 82 -2.91 4.68 -1.01
N ASP A 83 -2.10 5.72 -1.17
CA ASP A 83 -0.90 5.96 -0.37
C ASP A 83 -1.21 6.64 0.96
N PHE A 84 -1.31 5.85 2.02
CA PHE A 84 -1.43 6.31 3.40
C PHE A 84 -0.10 6.30 4.17
N GLY A 85 1.01 6.09 3.49
CA GLY A 85 2.33 5.94 4.05
C GLY A 85 2.79 4.48 4.14
N PRO A 86 4.09 4.23 4.31
CA PRO A 86 4.68 2.91 4.27
C PRO A 86 4.27 2.09 5.49
N GLY A 87 3.38 1.12 5.29
CA GLY A 87 2.94 0.22 6.36
C GLY A 87 1.81 0.75 7.22
N ILE A 88 0.76 1.32 6.62
CA ILE A 88 -0.42 1.85 7.35
C ILE A 88 -1.11 0.82 8.26
N VAL A 89 -0.86 -0.49 8.06
CA VAL A 89 -1.35 -1.53 8.99
C VAL A 89 -0.90 -1.25 10.43
N ALA A 90 0.27 -0.64 10.63
CA ALA A 90 0.66 -0.18 11.97
C ALA A 90 -0.39 0.79 12.56
N GLY A 91 -0.91 1.73 11.75
CA GLY A 91 -2.01 2.62 12.16
C GLY A 91 -3.30 1.87 12.46
N PHE A 92 -3.64 0.84 11.68
CA PHE A 92 -4.83 -0.01 11.93
C PHE A 92 -4.74 -0.78 13.24
N LEU A 93 -3.53 -1.08 13.68
CA LEU A 93 -3.23 -1.80 14.92
C LEU A 93 -2.94 -0.86 16.11
N GLY A 94 -3.12 0.45 15.94
CA GLY A 94 -3.06 1.43 17.02
C GLY A 94 -1.71 2.15 17.17
N ALA A 95 -0.77 2.02 16.25
CA ALA A 95 0.40 2.91 16.22
C ALA A 95 -0.01 4.35 15.96
N THR A 96 0.76 5.30 16.50
CA THR A 96 0.55 6.71 16.23
C THR A 96 1.00 7.05 14.80
N VAL A 97 0.11 7.62 14.01
CA VAL A 97 0.39 8.04 12.63
C VAL A 97 0.82 9.50 12.63
N HIS A 98 1.98 9.77 12.06
CA HIS A 98 2.56 11.11 11.93
C HIS A 98 2.64 11.48 10.45
N SER A 99 1.69 12.28 9.99
CA SER A 99 1.68 12.81 8.63
C SER A 99 2.49 14.10 8.57
N VAL A 100 3.39 14.23 7.59
CA VAL A 100 4.27 15.37 7.38
C VAL A 100 4.14 15.84 5.94
N THR A 101 3.91 17.13 5.74
CA THR A 101 3.77 17.74 4.41
C THR A 101 5.02 18.51 3.97
N GLU A 102 5.83 19.00 4.93
CA GLU A 102 7.01 19.82 4.67
C GLU A 102 8.24 19.33 5.47
N PRO A 103 9.46 19.43 4.95
CA PRO A 103 9.84 19.89 3.61
C PRO A 103 9.66 18.80 2.53
N LEU A 104 9.39 17.56 2.93
CA LEU A 104 9.10 16.41 2.07
C LEU A 104 7.91 15.66 2.62
N GLU A 105 6.94 15.41 1.77
CA GLU A 105 5.73 14.68 2.14
C GLU A 105 6.06 13.24 2.52
N THR A 106 5.75 12.85 3.75
CA THR A 106 5.99 11.50 4.28
C THR A 106 5.02 11.16 5.41
N VAL A 107 5.02 9.88 5.80
CA VAL A 107 4.27 9.37 6.96
C VAL A 107 5.16 8.46 7.78
N TRP A 108 5.09 8.62 9.09
CA TRP A 108 5.82 7.80 10.06
C TRP A 108 4.85 7.18 11.05
N PHE A 109 5.24 6.01 11.56
CA PHE A 109 4.51 5.30 12.58
C PHE A 109 5.38 5.16 13.82
N SER A 110 4.81 5.39 14.99
CA SER A 110 5.54 5.26 16.24
C SER A 110 4.73 4.51 17.29
N PRO A 111 5.42 3.85 18.26
CA PRO A 111 4.73 3.16 19.34
C PRO A 111 3.77 4.09 20.07
N PRO A 112 2.53 3.68 20.36
CA PRO A 112 1.60 4.48 21.15
C PRO A 112 2.03 4.53 22.63
N ARG A 113 2.83 3.56 23.07
CA ARG A 113 3.44 3.46 24.39
C ARG A 113 4.72 2.64 24.33
N ASP A 114 5.58 2.77 25.33
CA ASP A 114 6.69 1.83 25.47
C ASP A 114 6.15 0.46 25.97
N ALA A 115 6.49 -0.61 25.24
CA ALA A 115 6.04 -1.95 25.53
C ALA A 115 7.12 -2.98 25.18
N THR A 116 7.20 -4.05 25.94
CA THR A 116 7.98 -5.24 25.60
C THR A 116 7.26 -6.07 24.54
N LEU A 117 7.96 -6.98 23.85
CA LEU A 117 7.33 -7.91 22.90
C LEU A 117 6.19 -8.73 23.52
N ALA A 118 6.33 -9.10 24.78
CA ALA A 118 5.32 -9.89 25.51
C ALA A 118 4.04 -9.10 25.84
N GLU A 119 4.13 -7.76 25.88
CA GLU A 119 3.00 -6.88 26.14
C GLU A 119 2.30 -6.37 24.85
N LEU A 120 2.87 -6.69 23.68
CA LEU A 120 2.23 -6.38 22.40
C LEU A 120 1.13 -7.42 22.13
N ASP A 121 -0.09 -6.93 21.98
CA ASP A 121 -1.26 -7.73 21.60
C ASP A 121 -1.91 -7.09 20.36
N PHE A 122 -1.73 -7.71 19.23
CA PHE A 122 -2.27 -7.24 17.97
C PHE A 122 -3.62 -7.89 17.70
N ALA A 123 -4.65 -7.07 17.51
CA ALA A 123 -5.99 -7.54 17.17
C ALA A 123 -6.57 -6.71 16.00
N TYR A 124 -7.38 -7.36 15.18
CA TYR A 124 -8.17 -6.66 14.19
C TYR A 124 -9.25 -5.83 14.87
N ASP A 125 -9.29 -4.55 14.52
CA ASP A 125 -10.31 -3.61 15.00
C ASP A 125 -11.05 -3.01 13.79
N PRO A 126 -12.30 -3.41 13.54
CA PRO A 126 -13.10 -2.88 12.42
C PRO A 126 -13.46 -1.40 12.61
N ASP A 127 -13.42 -0.90 13.85
CA ASP A 127 -13.77 0.48 14.19
C ASP A 127 -12.55 1.42 14.21
N ASN A 128 -11.35 0.91 13.91
CA ASN A 128 -10.15 1.75 13.81
C ASN A 128 -10.32 2.84 12.75
N VAL A 129 -10.04 4.08 13.14
CA VAL A 129 -10.28 5.26 12.29
C VAL A 129 -9.50 5.24 10.98
N TRP A 130 -8.26 4.75 10.99
CA TRP A 130 -7.43 4.67 9.78
C TRP A 130 -7.89 3.55 8.86
N TRP A 131 -8.30 2.41 9.44
CA TRP A 131 -8.87 1.31 8.67
C TRP A 131 -10.16 1.74 7.96
N GLN A 132 -11.09 2.35 8.71
CA GLN A 132 -12.33 2.89 8.12
C GLN A 132 -12.04 3.95 7.05
N ARG A 133 -11.02 4.80 7.27
CA ARG A 133 -10.64 5.84 6.31
C ARG A 133 -10.11 5.25 5.00
N VAL A 134 -9.23 4.25 5.07
CA VAL A 134 -8.71 3.55 3.90
C VAL A 134 -9.83 2.87 3.13
N GLN A 135 -10.72 2.15 3.83
CA GLN A 135 -11.86 1.50 3.19
C GLN A 135 -12.80 2.52 2.51
N ALA A 136 -13.15 3.61 3.19
CA ALA A 136 -14.05 4.62 2.67
C ALA A 136 -13.51 5.27 1.38
N ILE A 137 -12.24 5.69 1.35
CA ILE A 137 -11.63 6.28 0.15
C ILE A 137 -11.50 5.23 -0.95
N THR A 138 -11.11 3.99 -0.64
CA THR A 138 -11.01 2.90 -1.62
C THR A 138 -12.39 2.60 -2.24
N MET A 139 -13.45 2.47 -1.44
CA MET A 139 -14.81 2.26 -1.93
C MET A 139 -15.28 3.41 -2.83
N ALA A 140 -15.11 4.66 -2.40
CA ALA A 140 -15.49 5.83 -3.20
C ALA A 140 -14.69 5.89 -4.52
N ALA A 141 -13.41 5.51 -4.49
CA ALA A 141 -12.56 5.47 -5.69
C ALA A 141 -13.02 4.41 -6.69
N VAL A 142 -13.28 3.18 -6.24
CA VAL A 142 -13.74 2.11 -7.14
C VAL A 142 -15.15 2.38 -7.68
N GLU A 143 -16.02 2.99 -6.89
CA GLU A 143 -17.34 3.43 -7.34
C GLU A 143 -17.24 4.51 -8.44
N ARG A 144 -16.35 5.49 -8.26
CA ARG A 144 -16.15 6.58 -9.21
C ARG A 144 -15.48 6.13 -10.50
N PHE A 145 -14.42 5.36 -10.40
CA PHE A 145 -13.55 5.06 -11.54
C PHE A 145 -13.83 3.71 -12.19
N GLY A 146 -14.27 2.71 -11.42
CA GLY A 146 -14.51 1.38 -11.94
C GLY A 146 -13.30 0.85 -12.75
N ALA A 147 -13.59 0.38 -13.95
CA ALA A 147 -12.58 -0.16 -14.87
C ALA A 147 -11.69 0.93 -15.55
N ALA A 148 -11.94 2.22 -15.32
CA ALA A 148 -11.18 3.29 -15.97
C ALA A 148 -9.82 3.56 -15.32
N VAL A 149 -9.68 3.26 -14.01
CA VAL A 149 -8.45 3.48 -13.24
C VAL A 149 -8.14 2.22 -12.43
N ALA A 150 -6.88 1.82 -12.42
CA ALA A 150 -6.42 0.79 -11.50
C ALA A 150 -6.28 1.41 -10.10
N VAL A 151 -7.33 1.31 -9.29
CA VAL A 151 -7.25 1.62 -7.86
C VAL A 151 -6.43 0.51 -7.21
N SER A 152 -5.33 0.87 -6.54
CA SER A 152 -4.41 -0.10 -5.99
C SER A 152 -4.51 -0.23 -4.47
N HIS A 153 -4.00 -1.34 -3.95
CA HIS A 153 -3.85 -1.53 -2.51
C HIS A 153 -2.98 -0.43 -1.91
N THR A 154 -3.30 -0.04 -0.66
CA THR A 154 -2.40 0.79 0.15
C THR A 154 -1.11 0.03 0.47
N ASP A 155 -0.09 0.75 0.92
CA ASP A 155 1.12 0.11 1.44
C ASP A 155 0.84 -0.51 2.82
N LEU A 156 0.77 -1.83 2.85
CA LEU A 156 0.48 -2.60 4.07
C LEU A 156 1.73 -2.84 4.93
N GLY A 157 2.93 -2.57 4.40
CA GLY A 157 4.21 -2.77 5.10
C GLY A 157 4.70 -4.21 5.12
N GLY A 158 5.90 -4.39 5.64
CA GLY A 158 6.48 -5.71 5.93
C GLY A 158 6.27 -6.13 7.40
N ASN A 159 6.38 -7.41 7.71
CA ASN A 159 6.15 -7.96 9.05
C ASN A 159 7.04 -7.33 10.14
N LEU A 160 8.37 -7.28 9.91
CA LEU A 160 9.30 -6.67 10.87
C LEU A 160 9.23 -5.13 10.87
N ASP A 161 8.83 -4.50 9.75
CA ASP A 161 8.63 -3.05 9.67
C ASP A 161 7.43 -2.63 10.53
N LEU A 162 6.35 -3.42 10.47
CA LEU A 162 5.20 -3.24 11.34
C LEU A 162 5.58 -3.45 12.80
N LEU A 163 6.34 -4.51 13.12
CA LEU A 163 6.79 -4.76 14.48
C LEU A 163 7.70 -3.64 15.00
N ALA A 164 8.57 -3.08 14.14
CA ALA A 164 9.42 -1.94 14.46
C ALA A 164 8.60 -0.67 14.77
N SER A 165 7.43 -0.49 14.14
CA SER A 165 6.52 0.62 14.43
C SER A 165 5.95 0.59 15.85
N PHE A 166 5.89 -0.58 16.50
CA PHE A 166 5.42 -0.75 17.88
C PHE A 166 6.54 -0.90 18.89
N ARG A 167 7.66 -1.49 18.49
CA ARG A 167 8.78 -1.77 19.41
C ARG A 167 9.85 -0.69 19.39
N GLY A 168 9.93 0.06 18.28
CA GLY A 168 11.07 0.91 17.95
C GLY A 168 12.20 0.10 17.33
N THR A 169 12.76 0.60 16.22
CA THR A 169 13.80 -0.09 15.43
C THR A 169 14.96 -0.58 16.27
N GLN A 170 15.48 0.27 17.17
CA GLN A 170 16.65 -0.05 17.99
C GLN A 170 16.39 -1.20 18.97
N LYS A 171 15.22 -1.17 19.64
CA LYS A 171 14.86 -2.24 20.58
C LYS A 171 14.61 -3.55 19.85
N LEU A 172 13.94 -3.51 18.68
CA LEU A 172 13.71 -4.71 17.89
C LEU A 172 15.02 -5.34 17.39
N LEU A 173 16.05 -4.56 17.07
CA LEU A 173 17.39 -5.09 16.74
C LEU A 173 18.01 -5.90 17.88
N PHE A 174 17.81 -5.49 19.11
CA PHE A 174 18.21 -6.33 20.27
C PHE A 174 17.31 -7.54 20.44
N ASP A 175 16.00 -7.36 20.28
CA ASP A 175 15.02 -8.43 20.47
C ASP A 175 15.22 -9.59 19.48
N VAL A 176 15.62 -9.35 18.23
CA VAL A 176 15.90 -10.42 17.25
C VAL A 176 17.10 -11.30 17.66
N ALA A 177 18.00 -10.78 18.49
CA ALA A 177 19.12 -11.54 19.06
C ALA A 177 18.78 -12.18 20.41
N ASP A 178 18.10 -11.44 21.29
CA ASP A 178 17.90 -11.82 22.70
C ASP A 178 16.59 -12.58 22.94
N GLN A 179 15.57 -12.37 22.10
CA GLN A 179 14.22 -12.92 22.25
C GLN A 179 13.64 -13.45 20.93
N PRO A 180 14.41 -14.23 20.15
CA PRO A 180 14.03 -14.59 18.77
C PRO A 180 12.67 -15.29 18.66
N GLU A 181 12.31 -16.18 19.61
CA GLU A 181 11.01 -16.88 19.60
C GLU A 181 9.82 -15.93 19.84
N GLN A 182 10.04 -14.83 20.54
CA GLN A 182 8.99 -13.80 20.70
C GLN A 182 8.84 -12.98 19.42
N VAL A 183 9.95 -12.64 18.76
CA VAL A 183 9.92 -11.95 17.47
C VAL A 183 9.17 -12.79 16.43
N GLU A 184 9.47 -14.08 16.31
CA GLU A 184 8.78 -15.02 15.41
C GLU A 184 7.27 -15.05 15.66
N ARG A 185 6.85 -15.16 16.91
CA ARG A 185 5.42 -15.18 17.27
C ARG A 185 4.71 -13.89 16.89
N GLN A 186 5.33 -12.74 17.14
CA GLN A 186 4.74 -11.44 16.80
C GLN A 186 4.72 -11.20 15.29
N ALA A 187 5.80 -11.57 14.56
CA ALA A 187 5.85 -11.48 13.11
C ALA A 187 4.73 -12.33 12.48
N ALA A 188 4.60 -13.60 12.87
CA ALA A 188 3.54 -14.47 12.37
C ALA A 188 2.12 -13.93 12.66
N ARG A 189 1.91 -13.32 13.83
CA ARG A 189 0.64 -12.66 14.17
C ARG A 189 0.35 -11.49 13.25
N LEU A 190 1.34 -10.63 13.00
CA LEU A 190 1.22 -9.49 12.10
C LEU A 190 0.95 -9.93 10.67
N THR A 191 1.60 -10.98 10.18
CA THR A 191 1.37 -11.54 8.85
C THR A 191 -0.06 -12.03 8.66
N GLN A 192 -0.65 -12.69 9.67
CA GLN A 192 -2.06 -13.09 9.61
C GLN A 192 -3.02 -11.88 9.52
N LEU A 193 -2.72 -10.81 10.25
CA LEU A 193 -3.51 -9.57 10.18
C LEU A 193 -3.31 -8.85 8.86
N TRP A 194 -2.08 -8.83 8.35
CA TRP A 194 -1.74 -8.28 7.03
C TRP A 194 -2.55 -8.97 5.93
N LEU A 195 -2.58 -10.30 5.91
CA LEU A 195 -3.37 -11.08 4.94
C LEU A 195 -4.86 -10.74 5.04
N ARG A 196 -5.39 -10.60 6.25
CA ARG A 196 -6.78 -10.22 6.45
C ARG A 196 -7.08 -8.83 5.85
N TYR A 197 -6.25 -7.83 6.15
CA TYR A 197 -6.44 -6.49 5.59
C TYR A 197 -6.30 -6.46 4.07
N TYR A 198 -5.36 -7.26 3.54
CA TYR A 198 -5.22 -7.44 2.10
C TYR A 198 -6.50 -8.02 1.47
N ASP A 199 -7.01 -9.12 2.01
CA ASP A 199 -8.20 -9.79 1.49
C ASP A 199 -9.45 -8.90 1.53
N GLU A 200 -9.64 -8.14 2.60
CA GLU A 200 -10.77 -7.22 2.73
C GLU A 200 -10.67 -6.06 1.72
N LEU A 201 -9.49 -5.52 1.44
CA LEU A 201 -9.29 -4.51 0.39
C LEU A 201 -9.42 -5.11 -1.01
N ASP A 202 -8.88 -6.29 -1.25
CA ASP A 202 -8.98 -6.98 -2.53
C ASP A 202 -10.44 -7.29 -2.89
N ALA A 203 -11.26 -7.63 -1.90
CA ALA A 203 -12.70 -7.82 -2.07
C ALA A 203 -13.46 -6.56 -2.52
N ILE A 204 -12.93 -5.37 -2.20
CA ILE A 204 -13.46 -4.08 -2.67
C ILE A 204 -12.94 -3.76 -4.08
N ILE A 205 -11.64 -3.93 -4.31
CA ILE A 205 -10.94 -3.45 -5.52
C ILE A 205 -11.20 -4.36 -6.72
N ARG A 206 -10.96 -5.65 -6.58
CA ARG A 206 -10.92 -6.60 -7.69
C ARG A 206 -12.23 -6.74 -8.48
N PRO A 207 -13.43 -6.71 -7.87
CA PRO A 207 -14.67 -6.78 -8.65
C PRO A 207 -14.93 -5.56 -9.53
N ALA A 208 -14.35 -4.40 -9.19
CA ALA A 208 -14.62 -3.13 -9.87
C ALA A 208 -13.54 -2.77 -10.90
N CYS A 209 -12.29 -3.19 -10.69
CA CYS A 209 -11.15 -2.84 -11.53
C CYS A 209 -10.84 -3.91 -12.58
N ARG A 210 -10.05 -3.55 -13.61
CA ARG A 210 -9.64 -4.51 -14.69
C ARG A 210 -8.60 -5.53 -14.23
N GLY A 211 -8.14 -5.46 -13.00
CA GLY A 211 -7.12 -6.30 -12.39
C GLY A 211 -6.63 -5.66 -11.11
N THR A 212 -5.54 -6.13 -10.57
CA THR A 212 -4.95 -5.65 -9.31
C THR A 212 -3.61 -4.97 -9.54
N SER A 213 -3.28 -4.06 -8.64
CA SER A 213 -2.00 -3.37 -8.55
C SER A 213 -1.72 -3.04 -7.09
N CYS A 214 -0.52 -2.58 -6.78
CA CYS A 214 -0.13 -2.21 -5.42
C CYS A 214 0.64 -0.88 -5.42
N TRP A 215 1.51 -0.66 -4.46
CA TRP A 215 2.33 0.55 -4.38
C TRP A 215 3.35 0.70 -5.54
N THR A 216 3.56 -0.35 -6.32
CA THR A 216 4.26 -0.27 -7.62
C THR A 216 3.24 -0.35 -8.76
N PRO A 217 3.45 0.39 -9.87
CA PRO A 217 2.53 0.41 -11.00
C PRO A 217 2.68 -0.85 -11.89
N LEU A 218 2.57 -2.03 -11.28
CA LEU A 218 2.53 -3.33 -11.97
C LEU A 218 1.09 -3.82 -12.00
N TRP A 219 0.58 -4.07 -13.19
CA TRP A 219 -0.74 -4.63 -13.36
C TRP A 219 -0.70 -6.14 -13.41
N SER A 220 -1.67 -6.80 -12.76
CA SER A 220 -1.86 -8.25 -12.78
C SER A 220 -3.35 -8.59 -12.98
N PRO A 221 -3.68 -9.67 -13.75
CA PRO A 221 -5.05 -10.16 -13.87
C PRO A 221 -5.52 -10.89 -12.60
N GLY A 222 -4.60 -11.26 -11.73
CA GLY A 222 -4.86 -11.99 -10.49
C GLY A 222 -4.42 -11.21 -9.25
N THR A 223 -4.39 -11.90 -8.13
CA THR A 223 -3.87 -11.39 -6.86
C THR A 223 -2.40 -11.02 -7.01
N THR A 224 -2.04 -9.81 -6.62
CA THR A 224 -0.64 -9.33 -6.64
C THR A 224 -0.37 -8.36 -5.51
N TYR A 225 0.87 -8.40 -5.03
CA TYR A 225 1.41 -7.39 -4.12
C TYR A 225 2.94 -7.39 -4.20
N MET A 226 3.56 -6.22 -4.12
CA MET A 226 5.01 -6.12 -4.00
C MET A 226 5.38 -6.23 -2.52
N LEU A 227 5.77 -7.43 -2.10
CA LEU A 227 6.20 -7.71 -0.73
C LEU A 227 7.52 -7.00 -0.42
N GLN A 228 7.66 -6.52 0.81
CA GLN A 228 8.84 -5.78 1.26
C GLN A 228 9.14 -6.07 2.73
N CYS A 229 10.38 -5.83 3.12
CA CYS A 229 10.83 -5.76 4.50
C CYS A 229 12.06 -4.87 4.58
N ASP A 230 11.87 -3.59 4.87
CA ASP A 230 12.98 -2.63 4.97
C ASP A 230 13.89 -2.91 6.15
N PHE A 231 13.35 -3.47 7.23
CA PHE A 231 14.11 -3.91 8.39
C PHE A 231 15.19 -4.94 8.04
N SER A 232 15.03 -5.69 6.94
CA SER A 232 15.98 -6.70 6.47
C SER A 232 17.38 -6.14 6.18
N TYR A 233 17.48 -4.85 5.86
CA TYR A 233 18.74 -4.16 5.65
C TYR A 233 19.67 -4.17 6.89
N MET A 234 19.09 -4.28 8.09
CA MET A 234 19.77 -4.18 9.38
C MET A 234 20.08 -5.53 10.04
N ILE A 235 19.65 -6.63 9.45
CA ILE A 235 19.80 -7.99 10.00
C ILE A 235 20.66 -8.86 9.11
N SER A 236 21.21 -9.97 9.66
CA SER A 236 22.01 -10.91 8.90
C SER A 236 21.14 -11.77 7.95
N PRO A 237 21.71 -12.40 6.90
CA PRO A 237 20.99 -13.34 6.05
C PRO A 237 20.31 -14.47 6.84
N ALA A 238 20.98 -15.03 7.85
CA ALA A 238 20.38 -16.06 8.69
C ALA A 238 19.17 -15.56 9.51
N MET A 239 19.18 -14.31 9.94
CA MET A 239 18.02 -13.69 10.59
C MET A 239 16.90 -13.43 9.58
N PHE A 240 17.22 -13.02 8.35
CA PHE A 240 16.22 -12.90 7.29
C PHE A 240 15.54 -14.24 7.00
N GLU A 241 16.32 -15.31 6.84
CA GLU A 241 15.80 -16.66 6.64
C GLU A 241 14.89 -17.11 7.80
N ARG A 242 15.18 -16.66 9.01
CA ARG A 242 14.41 -17.01 10.20
C ARG A 242 13.13 -16.20 10.37
N PHE A 243 13.20 -14.88 10.23
CA PHE A 243 12.13 -13.96 10.63
C PHE A 243 11.30 -13.40 9.49
N VAL A 244 11.80 -13.44 8.25
CA VAL A 244 11.15 -12.80 7.12
C VAL A 244 10.73 -13.83 6.06
N LEU A 245 11.66 -14.69 5.65
CA LEU A 245 11.44 -15.65 4.57
C LEU A 245 10.20 -16.57 4.78
N PRO A 246 9.87 -17.06 6.00
CA PRO A 246 8.69 -17.89 6.20
C PRO A 246 7.37 -17.22 5.85
N ASP A 247 7.30 -15.90 5.95
CA ASP A 247 6.09 -15.13 5.64
C ASP A 247 6.00 -14.72 4.15
N LEU A 248 7.08 -14.96 3.38
CA LEU A 248 7.13 -14.68 1.93
C LEU A 248 6.84 -15.93 1.08
N THR A 249 6.67 -17.09 1.69
CA THR A 249 6.47 -18.39 1.03
C THR A 249 5.12 -18.99 1.39
#